data_8b6752b0709ac672dcff0c7944ee081a
#
_entry.id   8b6752b0709ac672dcff0c7944ee081a
#
_cell.length_a   1.000
_cell.length_b   1.000
_cell.length_c   1.000
_cell.angle_alpha   90.00
_cell.angle_beta   90.00
_cell.angle_gamma   90.00
#
_symmetry.space_group_name_H-M   'P 1'
#
loop_
_entity.id
_entity.type
_entity.pdbx_description
1 polymer ?
#
loop_
_entity_poly.entity_id
_entity_poly.type
_entity_poly.pdbx_seq_one_letter_code
_entity_poly.pdbx_strand_id
1 'polypeptide(L)'
;MKYYIYTIFLLLLAASCSDDVQKWDNWPEWKLASPLSVGGNVLDEEIYSNFQGKKLHLEKGQEIEFSGTDGIESILSPDYFEYLSGNKARFKGETGDYSVLYDPVNELLYVEKAGATYPEGLWFCGANWGHPQAGVVTTSGWSMDGANNVLYCYKSADNVFQLTVYLANNFSFKFFKHRGWGEGDNEITTLPEDNITLTTPFLVAGKSGGDFIPGPLFQPGVYLITLDLNNNTCAF
;
A
#
# COMPACT_ATOMS: atom_id res chain seq x y z
N MET A 1 44.35 -23.10 27.81
CA MET A 1 44.13 -22.27 26.61
C MET A 1 42.90 -22.65 25.79
N LYS A 2 41.92 -23.41 26.34
CA LYS A 2 40.70 -23.83 25.64
C LYS A 2 39.42 -23.09 26.08
N TYR A 3 39.47 -22.25 27.10
CA TYR A 3 38.29 -21.61 27.68
C TYR A 3 38.08 -20.16 27.21
N TYR A 4 39.05 -19.54 26.55
CA TYR A 4 38.93 -18.16 26.07
C TYR A 4 38.20 -18.03 24.72
N ILE A 5 38.10 -19.13 23.98
CA ILE A 5 37.47 -19.09 22.65
C ILE A 5 35.91 -19.07 22.76
N TYR A 6 35.36 -19.71 23.79
CA TYR A 6 33.91 -19.74 23.98
C TYR A 6 33.34 -18.42 24.49
N THR A 7 34.14 -17.65 25.23
CA THR A 7 33.67 -16.35 25.77
C THR A 7 33.60 -15.26 24.69
N ILE A 8 34.43 -15.35 23.66
CA ILE A 8 34.42 -14.42 22.53
C ILE A 8 33.23 -14.72 21.59
N PHE A 9 32.87 -15.98 21.43
CA PHE A 9 31.71 -16.35 20.59
C PHE A 9 30.37 -15.99 21.22
N LEU A 10 30.27 -16.00 22.54
CA LEU A 10 29.06 -15.57 23.25
C LEU A 10 28.87 -14.05 23.25
N LEU A 11 29.97 -13.29 23.17
CA LEU A 11 29.94 -11.82 23.12
C LEU A 11 29.61 -11.28 21.73
N LEU A 12 29.81 -12.07 20.68
CA LEU A 12 29.45 -11.71 19.30
C LEU A 12 27.96 -11.99 18.96
N LEU A 13 27.29 -12.81 19.76
CA LEU A 13 25.86 -13.08 19.61
C LEU A 13 24.96 -12.07 20.37
N ALA A 14 25.54 -11.24 21.22
CA ALA A 14 24.79 -10.22 21.96
C ALA A 14 24.80 -8.83 21.29
N ALA A 15 25.48 -8.69 20.15
CA ALA A 15 25.60 -7.42 19.44
C ALA A 15 24.68 -7.27 18.21
N SER A 16 23.70 -8.15 18.04
CA SER A 16 22.74 -7.99 16.97
C SER A 16 21.32 -8.08 17.53
N CYS A 17 20.81 -6.96 17.93
CA CYS A 17 19.41 -6.55 17.97
C CYS A 17 19.32 -5.26 18.77
N SER A 18 19.91 -4.18 18.26
CA SER A 18 19.30 -2.91 18.51
C SER A 18 18.22 -2.78 17.45
N ASP A 19 16.98 -3.09 17.83
CA ASP A 19 15.80 -2.68 17.09
C ASP A 19 15.73 -1.15 17.16
N ASP A 20 16.69 -0.47 16.57
CA ASP A 20 16.59 0.94 16.25
C ASP A 20 15.64 1.06 15.05
N VAL A 21 14.39 0.72 15.30
CA VAL A 21 13.30 1.16 14.44
C VAL A 21 13.37 2.68 14.45
N GLN A 22 13.87 3.24 13.38
CA GLN A 22 13.99 4.68 13.26
C GLN A 22 12.57 5.27 13.28
N LYS A 23 12.18 5.82 14.43
CA LYS A 23 10.92 6.57 14.53
C LYS A 23 11.13 7.89 13.82
N TRP A 24 10.33 8.13 12.83
CA TRP A 24 10.30 9.43 12.16
C TRP A 24 9.09 10.20 12.67
N ASP A 25 9.35 11.37 13.22
CA ASP A 25 8.28 12.28 13.59
C ASP A 25 7.61 12.89 12.35
N ASN A 26 8.34 12.88 11.22
CA ASN A 26 7.85 13.33 9.93
C ASN A 26 8.14 12.26 8.88
N TRP A 27 7.14 11.89 8.09
CA TRP A 27 7.32 11.05 6.93
C TRP A 27 8.14 11.79 5.87
N PRO A 28 9.06 11.10 5.17
CA PRO A 28 9.71 11.70 4.03
C PRO A 28 8.65 12.09 3.00
N GLU A 29 8.81 13.26 2.41
CA GLU A 29 8.03 13.63 1.25
C GLU A 29 8.45 12.74 0.09
N TRP A 30 7.61 11.82 -0.30
CA TRP A 30 7.81 11.00 -1.48
C TRP A 30 7.45 11.83 -2.70
N LYS A 31 8.48 12.40 -3.32
CA LYS A 31 8.33 13.12 -4.57
C LYS A 31 9.11 12.38 -5.64
N LEU A 32 8.51 12.21 -6.79
CA LEU A 32 9.25 11.81 -7.98
C LEU A 32 10.37 12.84 -8.24
N ALA A 33 11.48 12.36 -8.75
CA ALA A 33 12.57 13.24 -9.19
C ALA A 33 12.07 14.25 -10.24
N SER A 34 11.11 13.84 -11.07
CA SER A 34 10.30 14.70 -11.92
C SER A 34 8.83 14.39 -11.67
N PRO A 35 7.97 15.39 -11.50
CA PRO A 35 6.54 15.15 -11.32
C PRO A 35 5.97 14.38 -12.50
N LEU A 36 5.15 13.36 -12.23
CA LEU A 36 4.43 12.66 -13.28
C LEU A 36 3.41 13.60 -13.91
N SER A 37 3.33 13.58 -15.22
CA SER A 37 2.33 14.34 -15.97
C SER A 37 1.48 13.41 -16.83
N VAL A 38 0.18 13.66 -16.85
CA VAL A 38 -0.83 12.89 -17.58
C VAL A 38 -1.54 13.83 -18.54
N GLY A 39 -1.34 13.65 -19.83
CA GLY A 39 -1.94 14.52 -20.86
C GLY A 39 -1.54 15.99 -20.69
N GLY A 40 -0.29 16.27 -20.32
CA GLY A 40 0.22 17.62 -20.05
C GLY A 40 -0.17 18.19 -18.68
N ASN A 41 -0.93 17.48 -17.87
CA ASN A 41 -1.30 17.90 -16.53
C ASN A 41 -0.36 17.26 -15.50
N VAL A 42 0.39 18.08 -14.78
CA VAL A 42 1.27 17.62 -13.70
C VAL A 42 0.43 17.16 -12.53
N LEU A 43 0.75 15.99 -11.98
CA LEU A 43 0.11 15.48 -10.76
C LEU A 43 0.77 16.13 -9.54
N ASP A 44 0.36 17.36 -9.23
CA ASP A 44 0.97 18.24 -8.25
C ASP A 44 0.11 18.48 -7.00
N GLU A 45 -1.07 17.88 -6.95
CA GLU A 45 -1.97 17.99 -5.81
C GLU A 45 -1.82 16.78 -4.90
N GLU A 46 -1.80 16.99 -3.59
CA GLU A 46 -1.94 15.94 -2.61
C GLU A 46 -3.45 15.65 -2.44
N ILE A 47 -3.93 14.61 -3.13
CA ILE A 47 -5.36 14.24 -3.06
C ILE A 47 -5.59 13.30 -1.87
N TYR A 48 -4.69 12.35 -1.68
CA TYR A 48 -4.59 11.48 -0.51
C TYR A 48 -3.14 11.47 -0.05
N SER A 49 -2.97 11.34 1.19
CA SER A 49 -1.78 11.65 1.96
C SER A 49 -0.40 11.23 1.45
N ASN A 50 -0.26 10.29 0.57
CA ASN A 50 1.03 9.91 -0.02
C ASN A 50 0.97 9.87 -1.53
N PHE A 51 -0.17 10.24 -2.11
CA PHE A 51 -0.37 10.20 -3.53
C PHE A 51 -0.24 11.58 -4.13
N GLN A 52 0.51 11.65 -5.20
CA GLN A 52 0.45 12.78 -6.09
C GLN A 52 -0.76 12.61 -6.98
N GLY A 53 -1.52 13.66 -7.20
CA GLY A 53 -2.72 13.51 -7.98
C GLY A 53 -3.18 14.78 -8.64
N LYS A 54 -4.21 14.63 -9.46
CA LYS A 54 -4.95 15.72 -10.05
C LYS A 54 -6.32 15.28 -10.50
N LYS A 55 -7.30 16.17 -10.38
CA LYS A 55 -8.62 15.97 -10.98
C LYS A 55 -8.57 16.31 -12.46
N LEU A 56 -8.90 15.34 -13.29
CA LEU A 56 -8.87 15.46 -14.74
C LEU A 56 -10.20 15.02 -15.34
N HIS A 57 -10.59 15.68 -16.42
CA HIS A 57 -11.65 15.17 -17.30
C HIS A 57 -11.00 14.23 -18.31
N LEU A 58 -11.45 12.97 -18.35
CA LEU A 58 -10.93 11.94 -19.25
C LEU A 58 -12.06 11.44 -20.16
N GLU A 59 -11.73 11.26 -21.44
CA GLU A 59 -12.69 10.78 -22.44
C GLU A 59 -12.38 9.32 -22.80
N LYS A 60 -13.44 8.51 -22.93
CA LYS A 60 -13.31 7.13 -23.37
C LYS A 60 -12.63 7.05 -24.75
N GLY A 61 -11.56 6.27 -24.84
CA GLY A 61 -10.78 6.13 -26.06
C GLY A 61 -9.72 7.22 -26.27
N GLN A 62 -9.62 8.21 -25.38
CA GLN A 62 -8.61 9.25 -25.45
C GLN A 62 -7.19 8.65 -25.37
N GLU A 63 -6.33 9.04 -26.30
CA GLU A 63 -4.91 8.76 -26.21
C GLU A 63 -4.24 9.82 -25.33
N ILE A 64 -3.51 9.36 -24.34
CA ILE A 64 -2.88 10.19 -23.32
C ILE A 64 -1.37 9.96 -23.38
N GLU A 65 -0.64 11.05 -23.44
CA GLU A 65 0.81 11.04 -23.32
C GLU A 65 1.23 11.32 -21.88
N PHE A 66 2.19 10.54 -21.39
CA PHE A 66 2.73 10.65 -20.04
C PHE A 66 4.16 11.21 -20.10
N SER A 67 4.56 11.90 -19.04
CA SER A 67 5.95 12.35 -18.88
C SER A 67 6.34 12.38 -17.39
N GLY A 68 7.66 12.39 -17.13
CA GLY A 68 8.18 12.36 -15.75
C GLY A 68 8.52 10.96 -15.25
N THR A 69 8.45 9.94 -16.10
CA THR A 69 8.87 8.57 -15.82
C THR A 69 9.52 7.93 -17.03
N ASP A 70 10.41 6.98 -16.83
CA ASP A 70 11.15 6.27 -17.90
C ASP A 70 10.33 5.14 -18.56
N GLY A 71 9.17 4.84 -18.06
CA GLY A 71 8.26 3.85 -18.63
C GLY A 71 6.93 3.85 -17.92
N ILE A 72 5.86 3.78 -18.69
CA ILE A 72 4.51 3.85 -18.13
C ILE A 72 3.83 2.49 -18.04
N GLU A 73 4.26 1.51 -18.82
CA GLU A 73 3.59 0.20 -18.91
C GLU A 73 3.41 -0.45 -17.53
N SER A 74 4.44 -0.38 -16.69
CA SER A 74 4.43 -0.97 -15.36
C SER A 74 3.62 -0.19 -14.32
N ILE A 75 3.39 1.13 -14.55
CA ILE A 75 2.67 1.97 -13.59
C ILE A 75 1.17 2.10 -13.91
N LEU A 76 0.74 1.73 -15.12
CA LEU A 76 -0.65 1.88 -15.53
C LEU A 76 -1.56 0.87 -14.83
N SER A 77 -2.71 1.35 -14.36
CA SER A 77 -3.82 0.46 -14.02
C SER A 77 -4.42 -0.14 -15.30
N PRO A 78 -4.35 -1.47 -15.49
CA PRO A 78 -4.89 -2.10 -16.68
C PRO A 78 -6.43 -2.00 -16.78
N ASP A 79 -7.10 -1.67 -15.71
CA ASP A 79 -8.56 -1.49 -15.68
C ASP A 79 -8.96 -0.19 -16.38
N TYR A 80 -8.13 0.84 -16.27
CA TYR A 80 -8.41 2.17 -16.82
C TYR A 80 -7.60 2.52 -18.07
N PHE A 81 -6.48 1.83 -18.31
CA PHE A 81 -5.60 2.15 -19.42
C PHE A 81 -5.24 0.93 -20.25
N GLU A 82 -5.14 1.13 -21.53
CA GLU A 82 -4.51 0.23 -22.50
C GLU A 82 -3.16 0.86 -22.87
N TYR A 83 -2.07 0.16 -22.57
CA TYR A 83 -0.76 0.58 -23.02
C TYR A 83 -0.66 0.49 -24.55
N LEU A 84 -0.16 1.54 -25.17
CA LEU A 84 0.00 1.61 -26.62
C LEU A 84 1.46 1.43 -27.04
N SER A 85 2.31 2.37 -26.70
CA SER A 85 3.75 2.32 -26.95
C SER A 85 4.47 3.50 -26.30
N GLY A 86 5.71 3.31 -25.87
CA GLY A 86 6.52 4.38 -25.28
C GLY A 86 5.83 5.04 -24.09
N ASN A 87 5.48 6.32 -24.20
CA ASN A 87 4.82 7.08 -23.14
C ASN A 87 3.31 7.28 -23.39
N LYS A 88 2.68 6.42 -24.20
CA LYS A 88 1.28 6.60 -24.59
C LYS A 88 0.41 5.45 -24.13
N ALA A 89 -0.75 5.83 -23.61
CA ALA A 89 -1.80 4.89 -23.27
C ALA A 89 -3.16 5.41 -23.74
N ARG A 90 -4.13 4.50 -23.87
CA ARG A 90 -5.51 4.84 -24.18
C ARG A 90 -6.36 4.66 -22.93
N PHE A 91 -7.15 5.69 -22.61
CA PHE A 91 -8.11 5.59 -21.51
C PHE A 91 -9.30 4.73 -21.92
N LYS A 92 -9.62 3.72 -21.08
CA LYS A 92 -10.71 2.75 -21.33
C LYS A 92 -11.98 3.06 -20.53
N GLY A 93 -11.86 3.87 -19.48
CA GLY A 93 -12.98 4.23 -18.63
C GLY A 93 -14.05 5.03 -19.38
N GLU A 94 -15.21 5.18 -18.77
CA GLU A 94 -16.25 6.03 -19.33
C GLU A 94 -15.84 7.51 -19.28
N THR A 95 -16.33 8.32 -20.21
CA THR A 95 -16.08 9.76 -20.21
C THR A 95 -16.58 10.39 -18.92
N GLY A 96 -15.74 11.19 -18.25
CA GLY A 96 -16.11 11.84 -16.99
C GLY A 96 -14.94 12.47 -16.25
N ASP A 97 -15.23 12.95 -15.05
CA ASP A 97 -14.25 13.54 -14.15
C ASP A 97 -13.67 12.46 -13.23
N TYR A 98 -12.35 12.48 -13.11
CA TYR A 98 -11.58 11.49 -12.35
C TYR A 98 -10.52 12.16 -11.49
N SER A 99 -10.23 11.56 -10.34
CA SER A 99 -9.00 11.79 -9.60
C SER A 99 -7.96 10.81 -10.13
N VAL A 100 -6.93 11.32 -10.79
CA VAL A 100 -5.79 10.53 -11.24
C VAL A 100 -4.72 10.62 -10.15
N LEU A 101 -4.31 9.46 -9.63
CA LEU A 101 -3.46 9.35 -8.45
C LEU A 101 -2.21 8.55 -8.80
N TYR A 102 -1.05 9.03 -8.40
CA TYR A 102 0.18 8.26 -8.47
C TYR A 102 0.65 7.90 -7.06
N ASP A 103 0.79 6.61 -6.81
CA ASP A 103 1.37 6.05 -5.61
C ASP A 103 2.88 5.82 -5.84
N PRO A 104 3.76 6.65 -5.27
CA PRO A 104 5.20 6.50 -5.47
C PRO A 104 5.79 5.31 -4.74
N VAL A 105 5.05 4.69 -3.82
CA VAL A 105 5.49 3.51 -3.05
C VAL A 105 5.39 2.26 -3.89
N ASN A 106 4.21 2.08 -4.48
CA ASN A 106 3.90 0.90 -5.29
C ASN A 106 4.17 1.15 -6.77
N GLU A 107 4.61 2.38 -7.13
CA GLU A 107 4.87 2.81 -8.51
C GLU A 107 3.67 2.54 -9.43
N LEU A 108 2.47 2.92 -8.96
CA LEU A 108 1.22 2.67 -9.66
C LEU A 108 0.40 3.95 -9.85
N LEU A 109 -0.24 4.00 -11.02
CA LEU A 109 -1.18 5.04 -11.36
C LEU A 109 -2.61 4.51 -11.20
N TYR A 110 -3.38 5.18 -10.37
CA TYR A 110 -4.79 4.85 -10.16
C TYR A 110 -5.69 5.93 -10.73
N VAL A 111 -6.93 5.53 -11.01
CA VAL A 111 -7.98 6.42 -11.44
C VAL A 111 -9.21 6.16 -10.59
N GLU A 112 -9.68 7.19 -9.92
CA GLU A 112 -10.89 7.16 -9.12
C GLU A 112 -11.92 8.08 -9.74
N LYS A 113 -13.08 7.55 -10.12
CA LYS A 113 -14.16 8.37 -10.67
C LYS A 113 -14.71 9.28 -9.59
N ALA A 114 -14.89 10.55 -9.90
CA ALA A 114 -15.51 11.50 -8.98
C ALA A 114 -16.86 10.98 -8.47
N GLY A 115 -16.99 10.88 -7.15
CA GLY A 115 -18.18 10.29 -6.51
C GLY A 115 -18.24 8.76 -6.51
N ALA A 116 -17.16 8.08 -6.92
CA ALA A 116 -17.06 6.64 -6.75
C ALA A 116 -16.99 6.28 -5.26
N THR A 117 -17.61 5.16 -4.91
CA THR A 117 -17.65 4.70 -3.51
C THR A 117 -16.29 4.23 -3.05
N TYR A 118 -15.50 3.63 -3.94
CA TYR A 118 -14.12 3.23 -3.74
C TYR A 118 -13.41 3.00 -5.09
N PRO A 119 -12.05 3.13 -5.11
CA PRO A 119 -11.25 2.87 -6.30
C PRO A 119 -11.15 1.34 -6.59
N GLU A 120 -10.51 0.99 -7.72
CA GLU A 120 -10.20 -0.39 -8.11
C GLU A 120 -9.09 -1.04 -7.24
N GLY A 121 -9.04 -0.71 -5.98
CA GLY A 121 -8.14 -1.24 -4.98
C GLY A 121 -8.77 -1.17 -3.60
N LEU A 122 -7.95 -1.48 -2.60
CA LEU A 122 -8.34 -1.44 -1.21
C LEU A 122 -7.43 -0.48 -0.44
N TRP A 123 -7.92 0.03 0.67
CA TRP A 123 -7.14 0.83 1.59
C TRP A 123 -6.66 -0.03 2.74
N PHE A 124 -5.38 0.07 3.06
CA PHE A 124 -4.77 -0.54 4.23
C PHE A 124 -4.64 0.52 5.32
N CYS A 125 -5.13 0.24 6.50
CA CYS A 125 -5.00 1.11 7.67
C CYS A 125 -4.69 0.28 8.91
N GLY A 126 -3.91 0.85 9.82
CA GLY A 126 -3.53 0.16 11.03
C GLY A 126 -2.44 0.87 11.82
N ALA A 127 -1.77 0.15 12.69
CA ALA A 127 -0.71 0.65 13.55
C ALA A 127 0.59 -0.13 13.40
N ASN A 128 1.71 0.50 13.72
CA ASN A 128 3.06 -0.09 13.73
C ASN A 128 3.48 -0.69 12.38
N TRP A 129 3.19 0.03 11.32
CA TRP A 129 3.64 -0.26 9.96
C TRP A 129 4.39 0.95 9.40
N GLY A 130 5.08 0.76 8.31
CA GLY A 130 5.85 1.83 7.69
C GLY A 130 6.05 1.63 6.20
N HIS A 131 6.61 2.64 5.59
CA HIS A 131 6.92 2.64 4.19
C HIS A 131 8.10 1.69 3.88
N PRO A 132 8.03 0.85 2.84
CA PRO A 132 9.05 -0.17 2.58
C PRO A 132 10.44 0.42 2.32
N GLN A 133 10.54 1.59 1.67
CA GLN A 133 11.84 2.22 1.43
C GLN A 133 12.39 2.93 2.66
N ALA A 134 11.56 3.36 3.57
CA ALA A 134 12.00 4.10 4.75
C ALA A 134 12.27 3.21 5.96
N GLY A 135 11.69 2.03 6.01
CA GLY A 135 11.75 1.16 7.19
C GLY A 135 11.18 1.82 8.44
N VAL A 136 10.30 2.79 8.27
CA VAL A 136 9.79 3.66 9.32
C VAL A 136 8.46 3.16 9.82
N VAL A 137 8.25 3.25 11.11
CA VAL A 137 6.99 2.87 11.74
C VAL A 137 6.17 4.11 12.04
N THR A 138 4.95 4.14 11.55
CA THR A 138 3.98 5.15 12.01
C THR A 138 3.57 4.86 13.44
N THR A 139 3.58 5.90 14.26
CA THR A 139 3.07 5.82 15.64
C THR A 139 1.62 6.26 15.75
N SER A 140 1.07 6.81 14.67
CA SER A 140 -0.23 7.46 14.69
C SER A 140 -1.41 6.50 14.58
N GLY A 141 -1.22 5.27 14.22
CA GLY A 141 -2.24 4.21 14.16
C GLY A 141 -3.64 4.66 13.73
N TRP A 142 -4.43 3.79 13.22
CA TRP A 142 -5.88 3.86 13.03
C TRP A 142 -6.48 5.26 12.76
N SER A 143 -6.04 5.93 11.68
CA SER A 143 -6.64 7.17 11.21
C SER A 143 -6.76 7.17 9.70
N MET A 144 -7.91 7.49 9.17
CA MET A 144 -8.17 7.62 7.74
C MET A 144 -7.88 9.02 7.21
N ASP A 145 -7.73 10.00 8.10
CA ASP A 145 -7.56 11.41 7.74
C ASP A 145 -6.09 11.84 7.65
N GLY A 146 -5.20 11.04 8.23
CA GLY A 146 -3.79 11.38 8.30
C GLY A 146 -3.00 10.96 7.07
N ALA A 147 -2.08 11.80 6.68
CA ALA A 147 -1.20 11.62 5.53
C ALA A 147 -0.49 10.27 5.53
N ASN A 148 -0.16 9.74 6.67
CA ASN A 148 0.76 8.62 6.82
C ASN A 148 0.10 7.38 7.43
N ASN A 149 -1.23 7.34 7.42
CA ASN A 149 -1.96 6.31 8.15
C ASN A 149 -2.64 5.29 7.27
N VAL A 150 -2.65 5.51 5.96
CA VAL A 150 -3.26 4.60 4.99
C VAL A 150 -2.33 4.38 3.82
N LEU A 151 -2.34 3.16 3.30
CA LEU A 151 -1.71 2.80 2.04
C LEU A 151 -2.75 2.20 1.09
N TYR A 152 -2.48 2.30 -0.19
CA TYR A 152 -3.34 1.74 -1.20
C TYR A 152 -2.86 0.34 -1.60
N CYS A 153 -3.76 -0.64 -1.53
CA CYS A 153 -3.53 -1.98 -2.00
C CYS A 153 -4.03 -2.07 -3.43
N TYR A 154 -3.12 -2.18 -4.36
CA TYR A 154 -3.46 -2.25 -5.77
C TYR A 154 -4.02 -3.61 -6.17
N LYS A 155 -4.91 -3.59 -7.15
CA LYS A 155 -5.45 -4.79 -7.76
C LYS A 155 -4.40 -5.42 -8.69
N SER A 156 -3.84 -6.56 -8.29
CA SER A 156 -2.82 -7.29 -9.07
C SER A 156 -3.43 -8.32 -10.02
N ALA A 157 -4.62 -8.81 -9.71
CA ALA A 157 -5.44 -9.67 -10.55
C ALA A 157 -6.90 -9.51 -10.14
N ASP A 158 -7.81 -10.17 -10.83
CA ASP A 158 -9.24 -10.08 -10.50
C ASP A 158 -9.49 -10.58 -9.08
N ASN A 159 -10.04 -9.68 -8.23
CA ASN A 159 -10.23 -9.87 -6.78
C ASN A 159 -8.96 -10.23 -5.98
N VAL A 160 -7.76 -9.92 -6.51
CA VAL A 160 -6.49 -10.09 -5.81
C VAL A 160 -5.83 -8.74 -5.61
N PHE A 161 -5.55 -8.40 -4.37
CA PHE A 161 -4.97 -7.11 -3.98
C PHE A 161 -3.62 -7.31 -3.30
N GLN A 162 -2.69 -6.42 -3.58
CA GLN A 162 -1.33 -6.49 -3.05
C GLN A 162 -0.85 -5.16 -2.50
N LEU A 163 0.02 -5.24 -1.50
CA LEU A 163 0.68 -4.11 -0.88
C LEU A 163 2.05 -4.54 -0.38
N THR A 164 3.09 -3.78 -0.73
CA THR A 164 4.40 -3.89 -0.07
C THR A 164 4.49 -2.88 1.06
N VAL A 165 4.80 -3.35 2.27
CA VAL A 165 4.79 -2.54 3.49
C VAL A 165 5.83 -3.02 4.48
N TYR A 166 6.45 -2.12 5.23
CA TYR A 166 7.24 -2.49 6.41
C TYR A 166 6.30 -2.74 7.60
N LEU A 167 6.42 -3.89 8.24
CA LEU A 167 5.68 -4.25 9.44
C LEU A 167 6.64 -4.36 10.62
N ALA A 168 6.34 -3.64 11.69
CA ALA A 168 7.07 -3.72 12.94
C ALA A 168 6.46 -4.74 13.90
N ASN A 169 7.15 -5.00 15.01
CA ASN A 169 6.54 -5.74 16.12
C ASN A 169 5.23 -5.07 16.56
N ASN A 170 4.25 -5.87 16.90
CA ASN A 170 2.93 -5.40 17.36
C ASN A 170 2.14 -4.60 16.30
N PHE A 171 2.37 -4.84 15.03
CA PHE A 171 1.49 -4.28 14.02
C PHE A 171 0.05 -4.76 14.21
N SER A 172 -0.89 -3.94 13.75
CA SER A 172 -2.28 -4.34 13.54
C SER A 172 -2.82 -3.58 12.34
N PHE A 173 -3.60 -4.24 11.51
CA PHE A 173 -4.21 -3.60 10.35
C PHE A 173 -5.53 -4.26 9.93
N LYS A 174 -6.25 -3.55 9.07
CA LYS A 174 -7.39 -4.02 8.29
C LYS A 174 -7.31 -3.52 6.88
N PHE A 175 -8.11 -4.09 5.99
CA PHE A 175 -8.36 -3.54 4.67
C PHE A 175 -9.73 -2.87 4.66
N PHE A 176 -9.88 -1.88 3.77
CA PHE A 176 -11.09 -1.09 3.62
C PHE A 176 -11.41 -0.94 2.14
N LYS A 177 -12.68 -1.07 1.77
CA LYS A 177 -13.14 -0.94 0.39
C LYS A 177 -13.15 0.51 -0.08
N HIS A 178 -13.28 1.46 0.84
CA HIS A 178 -13.14 2.89 0.58
C HIS A 178 -12.41 3.58 1.72
N ARG A 179 -11.80 4.73 1.43
CA ARG A 179 -11.09 5.52 2.43
C ARG A 179 -12.07 6.21 3.36
N GLY A 180 -12.20 5.71 4.53
CA GLY A 180 -13.08 6.23 5.59
C GLY A 180 -13.45 5.16 6.59
N TRP A 181 -13.87 5.59 7.76
CA TRP A 181 -14.53 4.74 8.74
C TRP A 181 -15.97 4.54 8.24
N GLY A 182 -16.16 3.53 7.40
CA GLY A 182 -17.43 3.29 6.79
C GLY A 182 -18.43 2.63 7.73
N GLU A 183 -19.71 2.89 7.48
CA GLU A 183 -20.78 2.04 7.96
C GLU A 183 -20.94 0.83 7.03
N GLY A 184 -21.34 -0.29 7.59
CA GLY A 184 -21.64 -1.50 6.82
C GLY A 184 -20.40 -2.34 6.48
N ASP A 185 -20.31 -2.81 5.24
CA ASP A 185 -19.32 -3.78 4.77
C ASP A 185 -18.03 -3.16 4.21
N ASN A 186 -17.64 -1.98 4.73
CA ASN A 186 -16.42 -1.30 4.28
C ASN A 186 -15.14 -2.03 4.69
N GLU A 187 -15.12 -2.65 5.85
CA GLU A 187 -13.95 -3.33 6.39
C GLU A 187 -13.82 -4.75 5.85
N ILE A 188 -12.59 -5.19 5.64
CA ILE A 188 -12.23 -6.60 5.43
C ILE A 188 -11.31 -6.98 6.58
N THR A 189 -11.74 -7.96 7.36
CA THR A 189 -11.18 -8.29 8.66
C THR A 189 -10.91 -9.79 8.78
N THR A 190 -10.46 -10.22 9.96
CA THR A 190 -10.35 -11.64 10.31
C THR A 190 -11.57 -12.16 11.04
N LEU A 191 -12.66 -11.40 11.10
CA LEU A 191 -13.92 -11.85 11.69
C LEU A 191 -14.58 -12.92 10.84
N PRO A 192 -15.41 -13.77 11.45
CA PRO A 192 -16.03 -14.91 10.75
C PRO A 192 -16.89 -14.52 9.54
N GLU A 193 -17.51 -13.35 9.57
CA GLU A 193 -18.33 -12.82 8.46
C GLU A 193 -17.53 -12.54 7.19
N ASP A 194 -16.26 -12.17 7.30
CA ASP A 194 -15.37 -11.94 6.15
C ASP A 194 -14.75 -13.24 5.62
N ASN A 195 -14.79 -14.30 6.43
CA ASN A 195 -14.31 -15.65 6.10
C ASN A 195 -12.86 -15.69 5.56
N ILE A 196 -12.00 -14.78 6.02
CA ILE A 196 -10.61 -14.73 5.56
C ILE A 196 -9.77 -15.80 6.25
N THR A 197 -9.15 -16.65 5.48
CA THR A 197 -8.19 -17.66 5.92
C THR A 197 -6.77 -17.12 5.89
N LEU A 198 -6.07 -17.17 7.01
CA LEU A 198 -4.67 -16.79 7.09
C LEU A 198 -3.80 -18.00 6.68
N THR A 199 -3.10 -17.87 5.56
CA THR A 199 -2.33 -18.99 4.98
C THR A 199 -0.86 -18.99 5.37
N THR A 200 -0.47 -18.14 6.31
CA THR A 200 0.90 -18.00 6.79
C THR A 200 0.97 -17.98 8.31
N PRO A 201 2.02 -18.56 8.94
CA PRO A 201 2.22 -18.49 10.37
C PRO A 201 2.66 -17.10 10.87
N PHE A 202 2.88 -16.16 9.97
CA PHE A 202 3.29 -14.79 10.30
C PHE A 202 2.09 -13.89 10.66
N LEU A 203 0.87 -14.31 10.33
CA LEU A 203 -0.37 -13.61 10.62
C LEU A 203 -1.28 -14.43 11.51
N VAL A 204 -1.97 -13.77 12.41
CA VAL A 204 -3.09 -14.36 13.18
C VAL A 204 -4.23 -13.34 13.29
N ALA A 205 -5.41 -13.85 13.63
CA ALA A 205 -6.57 -13.01 13.92
C ALA A 205 -6.40 -12.31 15.27
N GLY A 206 -6.69 -11.03 15.30
CA GLY A 206 -6.76 -10.25 16.54
C GLY A 206 -7.93 -10.65 17.43
N LYS A 207 -7.80 -10.44 18.72
CA LYS A 207 -8.82 -10.86 19.72
C LYS A 207 -10.08 -10.00 19.68
N SER A 208 -9.99 -8.79 19.17
CA SER A 208 -11.12 -7.86 19.09
C SER A 208 -11.07 -7.09 17.78
N GLY A 209 -12.23 -6.84 17.17
CA GLY A 209 -12.35 -6.00 15.96
C GLY A 209 -11.83 -6.63 14.67
N GLY A 210 -11.35 -7.89 14.70
CA GLY A 210 -10.95 -8.61 13.48
C GLY A 210 -9.67 -8.11 12.81
N ASP A 211 -8.76 -7.49 13.57
CA ASP A 211 -7.48 -7.02 13.01
C ASP A 211 -6.62 -8.21 12.56
N PHE A 212 -5.79 -7.96 11.54
CA PHE A 212 -4.64 -8.80 11.22
C PHE A 212 -3.48 -8.39 12.13
N ILE A 213 -2.94 -9.33 12.89
CA ILE A 213 -1.86 -9.07 13.86
C ILE A 213 -0.71 -10.07 13.70
N PRO A 214 0.49 -9.78 14.26
CA PRO A 214 1.64 -10.68 14.14
C PRO A 214 1.38 -12.06 14.72
N GLY A 215 1.73 -13.06 13.94
CA GLY A 215 1.76 -14.46 14.36
C GLY A 215 3.05 -14.82 15.10
N PRO A 216 3.13 -16.03 15.63
CA PRO A 216 4.24 -16.45 16.50
C PRO A 216 5.60 -16.54 15.78
N LEU A 217 5.62 -16.62 14.47
CA LEU A 217 6.85 -16.69 13.66
C LEU A 217 7.17 -15.37 12.95
N PHE A 218 6.39 -14.32 13.21
CA PHE A 218 6.62 -13.02 12.61
C PHE A 218 7.95 -12.42 13.06
N GLN A 219 8.63 -11.76 12.14
CA GLN A 219 9.80 -10.91 12.38
C GLN A 219 9.57 -9.57 11.70
N PRO A 220 9.98 -8.43 12.30
CA PRO A 220 9.88 -7.14 11.63
C PRO A 220 10.61 -7.11 10.29
N GLY A 221 9.99 -6.50 9.29
CA GLY A 221 10.57 -6.45 7.97
C GLY A 221 9.61 -5.91 6.91
N VAL A 222 10.09 -5.91 5.67
CA VAL A 222 9.27 -5.56 4.50
C VAL A 222 8.59 -6.81 3.98
N TYR A 223 7.28 -6.71 3.82
CA TYR A 223 6.43 -7.81 3.36
C TYR A 223 5.59 -7.40 2.16
N LEU A 224 5.42 -8.31 1.22
CA LEU A 224 4.38 -8.24 0.21
C LEU A 224 3.14 -8.95 0.77
N ILE A 225 2.15 -8.17 1.17
CA ILE A 225 0.86 -8.71 1.61
C ILE A 225 0.01 -8.99 0.36
N THR A 226 -0.59 -10.16 0.30
CA THR A 226 -1.55 -10.52 -0.73
C THR A 226 -2.87 -10.90 -0.09
N LEU A 227 -3.93 -10.18 -0.45
CA LEU A 227 -5.31 -10.49 -0.13
C LEU A 227 -6.00 -11.03 -1.39
N ASP A 228 -6.36 -12.30 -1.38
CA ASP A 228 -7.07 -12.98 -2.48
C ASP A 228 -8.52 -13.24 -2.06
N LEU A 229 -9.44 -12.45 -2.59
CA LEU A 229 -10.87 -12.56 -2.31
C LEU A 229 -11.56 -13.67 -3.13
N ASN A 230 -10.90 -14.24 -4.14
CA ASN A 230 -11.44 -15.43 -4.83
C ASN A 230 -11.36 -16.67 -3.93
N ASN A 231 -10.29 -16.75 -3.14
CA ASN A 231 -10.02 -17.85 -2.23
C ASN A 231 -10.25 -17.48 -0.76
N ASN A 232 -10.61 -16.23 -0.50
CA ASN A 232 -10.73 -15.66 0.86
C ASN A 232 -9.48 -15.91 1.69
N THR A 233 -8.30 -15.55 1.15
CA THR A 233 -7.02 -15.77 1.85
C THR A 233 -6.23 -14.49 1.99
N CYS A 234 -5.47 -14.37 3.09
CA CYS A 234 -4.46 -13.35 3.28
C CYS A 234 -3.12 -14.00 3.63
N ALA A 235 -2.07 -13.57 2.96
CA ALA A 235 -0.70 -14.10 3.08
C ALA A 235 0.37 -13.00 2.98
N PHE A 236 1.56 -13.34 3.45
CA PHE A 236 2.84 -12.63 3.23
C PHE A 236 3.76 -13.48 2.35
#